data_ba53c8e6e553c3dadfbd60729bf39677
#
_entry.id   ba53c8e6e553c3dadfbd60729bf39677
#
_cell.length_a   1.000
_cell.length_b   1.000
_cell.length_c   1.000
_cell.angle_alpha   90.00
_cell.angle_beta   90.00
_cell.angle_gamma   90.00
#
_symmetry.space_group_name_H-M   'P 1'
#
loop_
_entity.id
_entity.type
_entity.pdbx_description
1 polymer ?
#
loop_
_entity_poly.entity_id
_entity_poly.type
_entity_poly.pdbx_seq_one_letter_code
_entity_poly.pdbx_strand_id
1 'polypeptide(L)'
;MPVSPPPAMAKASPVPALLRAGTVLWRVHRRSRCVCEFKALESDQVFGGGRFDSTDNDPYPFLYAATDQDTALLETLVRGIPFDHRGWRWIRRVNVAEQRLSPLVTTRELTLISLLTAADLAAVRQDEWLIQADPPAYPQTRRWGHWLRAQAGWADGFVWPSRRNPGHRAFVLFGDRRADGALREKPGEAIDLDDVAGADWLNDRLARYRVRVSRPRPPAGAA
;
A
#
# COMPACT_ATOMS: atom_id res chain seq x y z
N MET A 1 5.29 -22.60 9.90
CA MET A 1 6.04 -23.45 8.94
C MET A 1 6.93 -22.55 8.10
N PRO A 2 8.13 -22.98 7.66
CA PRO A 2 8.90 -22.20 6.70
C PRO A 2 8.08 -22.10 5.42
N VAL A 3 7.90 -20.87 4.94
CA VAL A 3 7.14 -20.61 3.71
C VAL A 3 7.95 -21.12 2.52
N SER A 4 7.38 -22.06 1.78
CA SER A 4 8.02 -22.59 0.59
C SER A 4 8.19 -21.48 -0.49
N PRO A 5 9.30 -21.47 -1.22
CA PRO A 5 9.45 -20.58 -2.36
C PRO A 5 8.42 -20.90 -3.45
N PRO A 6 8.15 -19.96 -4.37
CA PRO A 6 7.30 -20.22 -5.52
C PRO A 6 7.80 -21.46 -6.31
N PRO A 7 6.91 -22.34 -6.76
CA PRO A 7 7.32 -23.54 -7.47
C PRO A 7 7.79 -23.22 -8.89
N ALA A 8 9.02 -23.57 -9.23
CA ALA A 8 9.64 -23.20 -10.51
C ALA A 8 8.90 -23.72 -11.75
N MET A 9 8.31 -24.94 -11.68
CA MET A 9 7.68 -25.61 -12.82
C MET A 9 6.16 -25.58 -12.80
N ALA A 10 5.53 -25.03 -11.76
CA ALA A 10 4.07 -25.02 -11.67
C ALA A 10 3.49 -23.76 -12.30
N LYS A 11 2.23 -23.85 -12.76
CA LYS A 11 1.45 -22.73 -13.23
C LYS A 11 0.46 -22.28 -12.16
N ALA A 12 0.25 -20.97 -12.05
CA ALA A 12 -0.89 -20.38 -11.37
C ALA A 12 -2.02 -20.11 -12.36
N SER A 13 -3.22 -20.01 -11.83
CA SER A 13 -4.41 -19.58 -12.59
C SER A 13 -5.03 -18.35 -11.90
N PRO A 14 -4.32 -17.19 -11.88
CA PRO A 14 -4.77 -16.02 -11.14
C PRO A 14 -6.15 -15.57 -11.60
N VAL A 15 -7.03 -15.26 -10.64
CA VAL A 15 -8.37 -14.76 -10.90
C VAL A 15 -8.29 -13.24 -11.19
N PRO A 16 -8.87 -12.73 -12.30
CA PRO A 16 -8.89 -11.32 -12.59
C PRO A 16 -9.92 -10.59 -11.74
N ALA A 17 -9.55 -9.40 -11.27
CA ALA A 17 -10.45 -8.42 -10.66
C ALA A 17 -10.39 -7.10 -11.45
N LEU A 18 -11.54 -6.52 -11.77
CA LEU A 18 -11.61 -5.27 -12.54
C LEU A 18 -11.61 -4.07 -11.61
N LEU A 19 -10.71 -3.15 -11.84
CA LEU A 19 -10.69 -1.81 -11.26
C LEU A 19 -11.21 -0.84 -12.34
N ARG A 20 -12.47 -0.43 -12.21
CA ARG A 20 -13.17 0.35 -13.23
C ARG A 20 -12.60 1.76 -13.39
N ALA A 21 -12.71 2.33 -14.57
CA ALA A 21 -12.47 3.75 -14.79
C ALA A 21 -13.36 4.61 -13.87
N GLY A 22 -12.83 5.75 -13.42
CA GLY A 22 -13.53 6.62 -12.47
C GLY A 22 -13.45 6.18 -11.01
N THR A 23 -12.78 5.07 -10.70
CA THR A 23 -12.60 4.64 -9.30
C THR A 23 -11.67 5.58 -8.57
N VAL A 24 -12.13 6.10 -7.42
CA VAL A 24 -11.32 6.92 -6.52
C VAL A 24 -10.53 6.01 -5.59
N LEU A 25 -9.23 6.21 -5.54
CA LEU A 25 -8.30 5.56 -4.63
C LEU A 25 -7.59 6.62 -3.78
N TRP A 26 -7.04 6.22 -2.64
CA TRP A 26 -6.33 7.10 -1.72
C TRP A 26 -4.90 6.61 -1.49
N ARG A 27 -3.97 7.58 -1.39
CA ARG A 27 -2.56 7.29 -1.21
C ARG A 27 -1.91 8.28 -0.25
N VAL A 28 -1.07 7.76 0.66
CA VAL A 28 -0.10 8.57 1.41
C VAL A 28 1.19 8.59 0.59
N HIS A 29 1.70 9.78 0.31
CA HIS A 29 2.91 9.98 -0.49
C HIS A 29 3.69 11.22 -0.01
N ARG A 30 4.92 11.39 -0.45
CA ARG A 30 5.66 12.63 -0.21
C ARG A 30 5.01 13.77 -1.00
N ARG A 31 4.77 14.94 -0.38
CA ARG A 31 4.15 16.10 -1.05
C ARG A 31 5.00 16.67 -2.19
N SER A 32 6.31 16.41 -2.20
CA SER A 32 7.21 16.79 -3.30
C SER A 32 7.03 15.95 -4.57
N ARG A 33 6.20 14.90 -4.53
CA ARG A 33 5.93 13.99 -5.64
C ARG A 33 4.48 14.02 -6.04
N CYS A 34 4.19 13.79 -7.32
CA CYS A 34 2.82 13.61 -7.80
C CYS A 34 2.19 12.37 -7.14
N VAL A 35 0.88 12.44 -6.79
CA VAL A 35 0.14 11.30 -6.25
C VAL A 35 0.09 10.12 -7.24
N CYS A 36 0.16 10.41 -8.54
CA CYS A 36 0.15 9.42 -9.62
C CYS A 36 1.55 8.87 -9.96
N GLU A 37 2.60 9.38 -9.33
CA GLU A 37 3.96 8.96 -9.62
C GLU A 37 4.23 7.55 -9.08
N PHE A 38 4.65 6.67 -9.96
CA PHE A 38 5.11 5.34 -9.60
C PHE A 38 6.51 5.39 -8.97
N LYS A 39 6.71 4.65 -7.91
CA LYS A 39 8.02 4.50 -7.29
C LYS A 39 8.86 3.58 -8.17
N ALA A 40 9.95 4.11 -8.73
CA ALA A 40 10.89 3.35 -9.54
C ALA A 40 12.05 2.73 -8.74
N LEU A 41 12.15 3.06 -7.44
CA LEU A 41 13.23 2.56 -6.58
C LEU A 41 12.92 1.13 -6.13
N GLU A 42 13.83 0.23 -6.44
CA GLU A 42 13.79 -1.17 -5.99
C GLU A 42 13.98 -1.25 -4.47
N SER A 43 13.32 -2.22 -3.87
CA SER A 43 13.53 -2.56 -2.47
C SER A 43 14.63 -3.60 -2.35
N ASP A 44 15.37 -3.57 -1.25
CA ASP A 44 16.32 -4.62 -0.93
C ASP A 44 15.63 -6.00 -0.89
N GLN A 45 16.34 -7.05 -1.29
CA GLN A 45 15.78 -8.39 -1.32
C GLN A 45 15.46 -8.96 0.06
N VAL A 46 16.15 -8.48 1.10
CA VAL A 46 16.09 -9.03 2.47
C VAL A 46 15.46 -8.03 3.44
N PHE A 47 15.75 -6.72 3.31
CA PHE A 47 15.40 -5.72 4.30
C PHE A 47 14.39 -4.70 3.78
N GLY A 48 13.57 -4.17 4.69
CA GLY A 48 12.67 -3.06 4.44
C GLY A 48 11.61 -3.32 3.35
N GLY A 49 11.10 -2.26 2.78
CA GLY A 49 10.13 -2.29 1.69
C GLY A 49 8.71 -2.72 2.06
N GLY A 50 7.92 -2.92 1.02
CA GLY A 50 6.54 -3.42 1.08
C GLY A 50 6.43 -4.88 0.68
N ARG A 51 5.21 -5.41 0.81
CA ARG A 51 4.88 -6.82 0.55
C ARG A 51 5.13 -7.23 -0.90
N PHE A 52 4.82 -6.35 -1.85
CA PHE A 52 4.89 -6.58 -3.28
C PHE A 52 5.72 -5.47 -3.96
N ASP A 53 6.83 -5.08 -3.35
CA ASP A 53 7.76 -4.14 -3.97
C ASP A 53 8.59 -4.85 -5.04
N SER A 54 9.06 -4.09 -6.02
CA SER A 54 10.09 -4.54 -6.96
C SER A 54 11.41 -4.78 -6.24
N THR A 55 12.22 -5.65 -6.81
CA THR A 55 13.61 -5.87 -6.43
C THR A 55 14.46 -5.97 -7.71
N ASP A 56 15.77 -6.05 -7.59
CA ASP A 56 16.70 -6.29 -8.69
C ASP A 56 16.39 -7.57 -9.50
N ASN A 57 15.70 -8.54 -8.92
CA ASN A 57 15.28 -9.77 -9.62
C ASN A 57 14.05 -9.58 -10.54
N ASP A 58 13.18 -8.61 -10.24
CA ASP A 58 12.05 -8.20 -11.06
C ASP A 58 11.85 -6.69 -10.84
N PRO A 59 12.61 -5.85 -11.56
CA PRO A 59 12.52 -4.40 -11.44
C PRO A 59 11.29 -3.88 -12.18
N TYR A 60 10.46 -3.13 -11.46
CA TYR A 60 9.30 -2.44 -12.02
C TYR A 60 8.90 -1.24 -11.18
N PRO A 61 8.41 -0.15 -11.79
CA PRO A 61 7.80 0.93 -11.05
C PRO A 61 6.47 0.47 -10.43
N PHE A 62 6.19 0.88 -9.19
CA PHE A 62 4.97 0.48 -8.50
C PHE A 62 4.34 1.61 -7.70
N LEU A 63 3.02 1.50 -7.47
CA LEU A 63 2.24 2.44 -6.70
C LEU A 63 1.26 1.71 -5.79
N TYR A 64 1.37 1.97 -4.48
CA TYR A 64 0.37 1.50 -3.51
C TYR A 64 -0.74 2.51 -3.33
N ALA A 65 -1.98 2.01 -3.23
CA ALA A 65 -3.17 2.80 -2.94
C ALA A 65 -4.18 1.97 -2.13
N ALA A 66 -5.26 2.62 -1.67
CA ALA A 66 -6.33 1.97 -0.91
C ALA A 66 -7.70 2.50 -1.35
N THR A 67 -8.78 1.79 -0.99
CA THR A 67 -10.16 2.19 -1.30
C THR A 67 -10.59 3.47 -0.61
N ASP A 68 -9.99 3.82 0.51
CA ASP A 68 -10.40 4.96 1.35
C ASP A 68 -9.22 5.55 2.13
N GLN A 69 -9.45 6.71 2.73
CA GLN A 69 -8.47 7.48 3.50
C GLN A 69 -7.90 6.69 4.67
N ASP A 70 -8.77 6.06 5.46
CA ASP A 70 -8.34 5.36 6.68
C ASP A 70 -7.45 4.18 6.33
N THR A 71 -7.83 3.41 5.32
CA THR A 71 -7.03 2.28 4.86
C THR A 71 -5.66 2.73 4.36
N ALA A 72 -5.60 3.82 3.58
CA ALA A 72 -4.33 4.38 3.12
C ALA A 72 -3.42 4.81 4.30
N LEU A 73 -4.00 5.46 5.31
CA LEU A 73 -3.28 5.89 6.51
C LEU A 73 -2.81 4.70 7.35
N LEU A 74 -3.70 3.74 7.61
CA LEU A 74 -3.40 2.56 8.44
C LEU A 74 -2.33 1.67 7.80
N GLU A 75 -2.40 1.41 6.50
CA GLU A 75 -1.44 0.58 5.78
C GLU A 75 -0.07 1.28 5.65
N THR A 76 -0.02 2.61 5.64
CA THR A 76 1.23 3.36 5.47
C THR A 76 1.85 3.79 6.79
N LEU A 77 1.08 4.46 7.66
CA LEU A 77 1.61 5.14 8.85
C LEU A 77 1.55 4.29 10.11
N VAL A 78 0.64 3.32 10.19
CA VAL A 78 0.38 2.56 11.43
C VAL A 78 0.97 1.14 11.36
N ARG A 79 1.50 0.77 10.19
CA ARG A 79 2.09 -0.54 9.98
C ARG A 79 3.27 -0.80 10.94
N GLY A 80 3.17 -1.88 11.73
CA GLY A 80 4.22 -2.29 12.66
C GLY A 80 4.31 -1.49 13.95
N ILE A 81 3.38 -0.55 14.21
CA ILE A 81 3.34 0.16 15.48
C ILE A 81 2.55 -0.67 16.49
N PRO A 82 3.18 -1.13 17.61
CA PRO A 82 2.49 -1.87 18.65
C PRO A 82 1.60 -0.92 19.49
N PHE A 83 0.64 -1.49 20.21
CA PHE A 83 -0.07 -0.76 21.26
C PHE A 83 0.85 -0.53 22.47
N ASP A 84 0.76 0.65 23.07
CA ASP A 84 1.38 0.94 24.34
C ASP A 84 0.57 0.35 25.51
N HIS A 85 1.06 0.53 26.76
CA HIS A 85 0.40 0.04 27.98
C HIS A 85 -0.99 0.65 28.25
N ARG A 86 -1.35 1.76 27.57
CA ARG A 86 -2.68 2.41 27.64
C ARG A 86 -3.57 2.05 26.46
N GLY A 87 -3.13 1.13 25.58
CA GLY A 87 -3.86 0.69 24.40
C GLY A 87 -3.88 1.74 23.28
N TRP A 88 -2.85 2.59 23.18
CA TRP A 88 -2.68 3.55 22.09
C TRP A 88 -1.47 3.20 21.23
N ARG A 89 -1.50 3.63 19.96
CA ARG A 89 -0.39 3.55 19.01
C ARG A 89 0.05 4.97 18.67
N TRP A 90 1.34 5.23 18.69
CA TRP A 90 1.89 6.56 18.46
C TRP A 90 2.69 6.61 17.17
N ILE A 91 2.20 7.38 16.19
CA ILE A 91 2.95 7.65 14.97
C ILE A 91 4.08 8.62 15.30
N ARG A 92 5.30 8.24 14.96
CA ARG A 92 6.47 9.13 15.12
C ARG A 92 6.37 10.29 14.14
N ARG A 93 6.71 11.51 14.58
CA ARG A 93 6.68 12.71 13.70
C ARG A 93 7.46 12.53 12.40
N VAL A 94 8.60 11.86 12.43
CA VAL A 94 9.42 11.57 11.25
C VAL A 94 8.65 10.78 10.18
N ASN A 95 7.65 9.98 10.57
CA ASN A 95 6.86 9.18 9.64
C ASN A 95 5.77 9.98 8.93
N VAL A 96 5.40 11.16 9.44
CA VAL A 96 4.46 12.07 8.79
C VAL A 96 5.16 13.28 8.14
N ALA A 97 6.46 13.47 8.39
CA ALA A 97 7.24 14.55 7.80
C ALA A 97 7.16 14.49 6.26
N GLU A 98 6.80 15.61 5.64
CA GLU A 98 6.60 15.73 4.19
C GLU A 98 5.55 14.78 3.59
N GLN A 99 4.73 14.13 4.42
CA GLN A 99 3.68 13.25 3.92
C GLN A 99 2.40 14.01 3.63
N ARG A 100 1.73 13.60 2.56
CA ARG A 100 0.43 14.07 2.13
C ARG A 100 -0.48 12.87 1.85
N LEU A 101 -1.74 12.97 2.25
CA LEU A 101 -2.80 12.06 1.83
C LEU A 101 -3.53 12.70 0.64
N SER A 102 -3.59 12.02 -0.48
CA SER A 102 -4.28 12.53 -1.67
C SER A 102 -5.13 11.46 -2.35
N PRO A 103 -6.27 11.85 -2.93
CA PRO A 103 -7.04 11.00 -3.81
C PRO A 103 -6.47 11.02 -5.22
N LEU A 104 -6.60 9.88 -5.89
CA LEU A 104 -6.32 9.71 -7.30
C LEU A 104 -7.47 8.94 -7.96
N VAL A 105 -7.64 9.12 -9.26
CA VAL A 105 -8.75 8.51 -10.02
C VAL A 105 -8.19 7.72 -11.18
N THR A 106 -8.71 6.51 -11.38
CA THR A 106 -8.44 5.72 -12.58
C THR A 106 -9.09 6.36 -13.80
N THR A 107 -8.34 6.52 -14.89
CA THR A 107 -8.85 7.11 -16.16
C THR A 107 -9.34 6.04 -17.13
N ARG A 108 -8.95 4.79 -16.91
CA ARG A 108 -9.37 3.61 -17.67
C ARG A 108 -9.51 2.40 -16.75
N GLU A 109 -10.14 1.35 -17.25
CA GLU A 109 -10.24 0.09 -16.55
C GLU A 109 -8.87 -0.62 -16.49
N LEU A 110 -8.54 -1.16 -15.32
CA LEU A 110 -7.34 -1.96 -15.06
C LEU A 110 -7.76 -3.36 -14.62
N THR A 111 -6.99 -4.35 -15.03
CA THR A 111 -7.22 -5.76 -14.64
C THR A 111 -6.16 -6.16 -13.62
N LEU A 112 -6.59 -6.55 -12.44
CA LEU A 112 -5.71 -6.89 -11.31
C LEU A 112 -5.77 -8.39 -11.02
N ILE A 113 -4.71 -8.95 -10.45
CA ILE A 113 -4.80 -10.27 -9.83
C ILE A 113 -5.58 -10.10 -8.52
N SER A 114 -6.68 -10.85 -8.40
CA SER A 114 -7.45 -10.93 -7.16
C SER A 114 -6.76 -11.82 -6.14
N LEU A 115 -6.60 -11.29 -4.93
CA LEU A 115 -6.18 -12.00 -3.72
C LEU A 115 -7.22 -11.74 -2.61
N LEU A 116 -8.50 -11.61 -2.98
CA LEU A 116 -9.58 -11.14 -2.10
C LEU A 116 -10.21 -12.27 -1.29
N THR A 117 -10.22 -13.48 -1.82
CA THR A 117 -10.90 -14.64 -1.23
C THR A 117 -9.95 -15.82 -1.07
N ALA A 118 -10.33 -16.78 -0.24
CA ALA A 118 -9.57 -18.03 -0.11
C ALA A 118 -9.46 -18.78 -1.46
N ALA A 119 -10.49 -18.71 -2.30
CA ALA A 119 -10.48 -19.31 -3.63
C ALA A 119 -9.46 -18.60 -4.56
N ASP A 120 -9.37 -17.27 -4.51
CA ASP A 120 -8.38 -16.50 -5.28
C ASP A 120 -6.96 -16.86 -4.84
N LEU A 121 -6.73 -16.97 -3.52
CA LEU A 121 -5.43 -17.36 -2.96
C LEU A 121 -5.08 -18.80 -3.36
N ALA A 122 -6.01 -19.73 -3.30
CA ALA A 122 -5.80 -21.11 -3.75
C ALA A 122 -5.47 -21.18 -5.25
N ALA A 123 -6.10 -20.35 -6.09
CA ALA A 123 -5.82 -20.26 -7.53
C ALA A 123 -4.38 -19.82 -7.83
N VAL A 124 -3.76 -19.07 -6.91
CA VAL A 124 -2.35 -18.68 -6.96
C VAL A 124 -1.45 -19.56 -6.07
N ARG A 125 -1.96 -20.70 -5.61
CA ARG A 125 -1.25 -21.68 -4.77
C ARG A 125 -0.77 -21.12 -3.43
N GLN A 126 -1.57 -20.22 -2.85
CA GLN A 126 -1.30 -19.59 -1.57
C GLN A 126 -2.52 -19.63 -0.65
N ASP A 127 -2.29 -19.27 0.58
CA ASP A 127 -3.27 -19.03 1.61
C ASP A 127 -3.20 -17.56 2.10
N GLU A 128 -3.89 -17.26 3.18
CA GLU A 128 -3.92 -15.93 3.77
C GLU A 128 -2.54 -15.40 4.16
N TRP A 129 -1.55 -16.27 4.35
CA TRP A 129 -0.20 -15.85 4.68
C TRP A 129 0.34 -14.82 3.68
N LEU A 130 0.10 -15.01 2.37
CA LEU A 130 0.62 -14.11 1.34
C LEU A 130 0.21 -12.65 1.58
N ILE A 131 -1.03 -12.43 2.05
CA ILE A 131 -1.61 -11.11 2.27
C ILE A 131 -1.58 -10.67 3.75
N GLN A 132 -1.35 -11.60 4.69
CA GLN A 132 -1.31 -11.34 6.13
C GLN A 132 0.11 -11.30 6.71
N ALA A 133 1.14 -11.63 5.94
CA ALA A 133 2.53 -11.67 6.38
C ALA A 133 2.98 -10.37 7.05
N ASP A 134 3.81 -10.49 8.07
CA ASP A 134 4.47 -9.38 8.75
C ASP A 134 5.74 -8.93 7.99
N PRO A 135 6.26 -7.72 8.25
CA PRO A 135 7.41 -7.16 7.54
C PRO A 135 8.63 -8.09 7.45
N PRO A 136 9.00 -8.89 8.47
CA PRO A 136 10.12 -9.82 8.34
C PRO A 136 9.95 -10.90 7.24
N ALA A 137 8.70 -11.18 6.83
CA ALA A 137 8.41 -12.15 5.77
C ALA A 137 8.24 -11.51 4.38
N TYR A 138 8.40 -10.19 4.25
CA TYR A 138 8.24 -9.50 2.95
C TYR A 138 9.24 -9.94 1.87
N PRO A 139 10.46 -10.36 2.16
CA PRO A 139 11.31 -10.96 1.13
C PRO A 139 10.65 -12.15 0.42
N GLN A 140 9.94 -12.99 1.18
CA GLN A 140 9.25 -14.15 0.62
C GLN A 140 7.99 -13.73 -0.16
N THR A 141 7.21 -12.77 0.36
CA THR A 141 6.02 -12.29 -0.36
C THR A 141 6.40 -11.57 -1.66
N ARG A 142 7.54 -10.87 -1.71
CA ARG A 142 8.07 -10.29 -2.94
C ARG A 142 8.38 -11.36 -3.98
N ARG A 143 9.05 -12.45 -3.61
CA ARG A 143 9.32 -13.59 -4.51
C ARG A 143 8.03 -14.17 -5.09
N TRP A 144 7.00 -14.32 -4.27
CA TRP A 144 5.68 -14.76 -4.74
C TRP A 144 5.03 -13.71 -5.66
N GLY A 145 5.12 -12.43 -5.33
CA GLY A 145 4.64 -11.33 -6.18
C GLY A 145 5.29 -11.35 -7.56
N HIS A 146 6.63 -11.48 -7.63
CA HIS A 146 7.38 -11.58 -8.88
C HIS A 146 6.96 -12.81 -9.70
N TRP A 147 6.84 -13.96 -9.06
CA TRP A 147 6.39 -15.18 -9.72
C TRP A 147 4.96 -15.02 -10.29
N LEU A 148 4.04 -14.43 -9.55
CA LEU A 148 2.67 -14.15 -10.00
C LEU A 148 2.64 -13.14 -11.17
N ARG A 149 3.47 -12.10 -11.13
CA ARG A 149 3.61 -11.15 -12.23
C ARG A 149 4.08 -11.86 -13.52
N ALA A 150 5.04 -12.77 -13.40
CA ALA A 150 5.52 -13.55 -14.53
C ALA A 150 4.46 -14.50 -15.09
N GLN A 151 3.56 -15.06 -14.26
CA GLN A 151 2.46 -15.92 -14.68
C GLN A 151 1.31 -15.16 -15.35
N ALA A 152 1.13 -13.87 -15.01
CA ALA A 152 -0.01 -13.05 -15.43
C ALA A 152 0.44 -11.76 -16.13
N GLY A 153 0.97 -11.89 -17.34
CA GLY A 153 1.40 -10.74 -18.15
C GLY A 153 0.29 -9.72 -18.47
N TRP A 154 -0.97 -10.12 -18.32
CA TRP A 154 -2.15 -9.29 -18.48
C TRP A 154 -2.45 -8.39 -17.25
N ALA A 155 -1.87 -8.68 -16.09
CA ALA A 155 -2.22 -8.01 -14.84
C ALA A 155 -1.53 -6.65 -14.72
N ASP A 156 -2.30 -5.63 -14.36
CA ASP A 156 -1.86 -4.27 -14.12
C ASP A 156 -1.50 -4.03 -12.63
N GLY A 157 -1.72 -5.02 -11.75
CA GLY A 157 -1.49 -4.92 -10.33
C GLY A 157 -2.07 -6.09 -9.53
N PHE A 158 -2.05 -5.94 -8.20
CA PHE A 158 -2.74 -6.83 -7.25
C PHE A 158 -3.79 -6.06 -6.46
N VAL A 159 -4.84 -6.77 -6.01
CA VAL A 159 -5.81 -6.29 -5.03
C VAL A 159 -5.99 -7.34 -3.93
N TRP A 160 -5.97 -6.90 -2.65
CA TRP A 160 -6.17 -7.76 -1.48
C TRP A 160 -6.95 -7.04 -0.37
N PRO A 161 -7.57 -7.77 0.59
CA PRO A 161 -8.18 -7.18 1.77
C PRO A 161 -7.12 -6.51 2.64
N SER A 162 -7.38 -5.28 3.08
CA SER A 162 -6.47 -4.63 4.02
C SER A 162 -6.39 -5.42 5.33
N ARG A 163 -5.19 -5.78 5.75
CA ARG A 163 -4.97 -6.40 7.05
C ARG A 163 -5.31 -5.46 8.21
N ARG A 164 -5.17 -4.15 8.00
CA ARG A 164 -5.28 -3.15 9.05
C ARG A 164 -6.65 -2.49 9.12
N ASN A 165 -7.43 -2.63 8.07
CA ASN A 165 -8.82 -2.17 7.99
C ASN A 165 -9.66 -3.23 7.28
N PRO A 166 -10.02 -4.34 7.97
CA PRO A 166 -10.81 -5.42 7.39
C PRO A 166 -12.11 -4.91 6.74
N GLY A 167 -12.48 -5.49 5.60
CA GLY A 167 -13.60 -5.02 4.78
C GLY A 167 -13.22 -4.01 3.70
N HIS A 168 -12.03 -3.42 3.76
CA HIS A 168 -11.49 -2.49 2.77
C HIS A 168 -10.35 -3.13 1.98
N ARG A 169 -9.96 -2.49 0.86
CA ARG A 169 -9.00 -3.08 -0.08
C ARG A 169 -7.74 -2.22 -0.19
N ALA A 170 -6.62 -2.90 -0.32
CA ALA A 170 -5.33 -2.32 -0.68
C ALA A 170 -4.93 -2.80 -2.07
N PHE A 171 -4.15 -1.99 -2.76
CA PHE A 171 -3.71 -2.19 -4.14
C PHE A 171 -2.21 -1.95 -4.27
N VAL A 172 -1.58 -2.69 -5.15
CA VAL A 172 -0.34 -2.29 -5.80
C VAL A 172 -0.57 -2.29 -7.31
N LEU A 173 -0.24 -1.20 -7.97
CA LEU A 173 -0.32 -1.05 -9.43
C LEU A 173 1.09 -1.10 -10.01
N PHE A 174 1.24 -1.66 -11.21
CA PHE A 174 2.52 -1.84 -11.89
C PHE A 174 2.69 -0.79 -12.98
N GLY A 175 3.75 0.04 -12.87
CA GLY A 175 4.04 1.12 -13.81
C GLY A 175 4.66 0.65 -15.13
N ASP A 176 5.14 -0.59 -15.21
CA ASP A 176 5.60 -1.23 -16.45
C ASP A 176 4.46 -1.91 -17.23
N ARG A 177 3.21 -1.70 -16.83
CA ARG A 177 1.99 -2.25 -17.44
C ARG A 177 1.03 -1.13 -17.82
N ARG A 178 -0.21 -1.47 -18.17
CA ARG A 178 -1.24 -0.49 -18.55
C ARG A 178 -1.62 0.50 -17.43
N ALA A 179 -1.20 0.27 -16.19
CA ALA A 179 -1.42 1.20 -15.09
C ALA A 179 -0.66 2.53 -15.28
N ASP A 180 0.45 2.54 -16.02
CA ASP A 180 1.11 3.79 -16.40
C ASP A 180 0.19 4.66 -17.27
N GLY A 181 0.11 5.97 -16.95
CA GLY A 181 -0.80 6.91 -17.59
C GLY A 181 -2.31 6.65 -17.34
N ALA A 182 -2.67 5.64 -16.52
CA ALA A 182 -4.06 5.32 -16.19
C ALA A 182 -4.59 6.01 -14.93
N LEU A 183 -3.78 6.88 -14.33
CA LEU A 183 -4.11 7.57 -13.08
C LEU A 183 -4.05 9.08 -13.28
N ARG A 184 -4.97 9.81 -12.64
CA ARG A 184 -4.91 11.27 -12.54
C ARG A 184 -5.17 11.70 -11.11
N GLU A 185 -4.62 12.83 -10.71
CA GLU A 185 -4.93 13.48 -9.45
C GLU A 185 -6.40 13.94 -9.42
N LYS A 186 -7.02 13.81 -8.24
CA LYS A 186 -8.32 14.43 -7.95
C LYS A 186 -8.06 15.67 -7.09
N PRO A 187 -8.10 16.88 -7.64
CA PRO A 187 -7.73 18.09 -6.91
C PRO A 187 -8.73 18.42 -5.79
N GLY A 188 -8.28 19.21 -4.80
CA GLY A 188 -9.13 19.80 -3.77
C GLY A 188 -9.35 18.97 -2.51
N GLU A 189 -8.89 17.71 -2.44
CA GLU A 189 -9.11 16.83 -1.29
C GLU A 189 -7.80 16.37 -0.61
N ALA A 190 -6.66 16.92 -1.04
CA ALA A 190 -5.36 16.54 -0.48
C ALA A 190 -5.14 17.19 0.90
N ILE A 191 -4.51 16.43 1.81
CA ILE A 191 -4.26 16.83 3.20
C ILE A 191 -2.78 16.66 3.50
N ASP A 192 -2.09 17.75 3.86
CA ASP A 192 -0.73 17.71 4.40
C ASP A 192 -0.78 17.15 5.83
N LEU A 193 0.11 16.20 6.15
CA LEU A 193 0.03 15.46 7.41
C LEU A 193 1.07 15.93 8.45
N ASP A 194 1.98 16.81 8.08
CA ASP A 194 3.11 17.22 8.90
C ASP A 194 2.98 18.58 9.59
N ASP A 195 1.97 19.37 9.28
CA ASP A 195 1.66 20.62 9.96
C ASP A 195 0.73 20.44 11.18
N VAL A 196 0.33 21.54 11.81
CA VAL A 196 -0.56 21.52 12.98
C VAL A 196 -1.96 21.03 12.59
N ALA A 197 -2.50 21.53 11.49
CA ALA A 197 -3.84 21.18 11.02
C ALA A 197 -3.91 19.70 10.62
N GLY A 198 -2.89 19.20 9.92
CA GLY A 198 -2.77 17.80 9.55
C GLY A 198 -2.61 16.87 10.76
N ALA A 199 -1.86 17.29 11.78
CA ALA A 199 -1.74 16.51 13.02
C ALA A 199 -3.08 16.43 13.78
N ASP A 200 -3.83 17.52 13.85
CA ASP A 200 -5.14 17.55 14.46
C ASP A 200 -6.13 16.70 13.69
N TRP A 201 -6.19 16.86 12.37
CA TRP A 201 -7.01 16.05 11.48
C TRP A 201 -6.70 14.54 11.59
N LEU A 202 -5.40 14.16 11.64
CA LEU A 202 -4.98 12.77 11.85
C LEU A 202 -5.47 12.24 13.21
N ASN A 203 -5.33 13.04 14.28
CA ASN A 203 -5.74 12.64 15.61
C ASN A 203 -7.24 12.43 15.70
N ASP A 204 -8.06 13.30 15.10
CA ASP A 204 -9.51 13.15 15.06
C ASP A 204 -9.90 11.92 14.22
N ARG A 205 -9.32 11.80 13.04
CA ARG A 205 -9.62 10.71 12.10
C ARG A 205 -9.27 9.34 12.64
N LEU A 206 -8.09 9.21 13.26
CA LEU A 206 -7.54 7.95 13.71
C LEU A 206 -7.83 7.62 15.19
N ALA A 207 -8.54 8.49 15.92
CA ALA A 207 -8.89 8.27 17.33
C ALA A 207 -9.62 6.95 17.56
N ARG A 208 -10.56 6.59 16.67
CA ARG A 208 -11.33 5.32 16.73
C ARG A 208 -10.46 4.07 16.59
N TYR A 209 -9.27 4.20 15.98
CA TYR A 209 -8.28 3.14 15.86
C TYR A 209 -7.23 3.17 16.98
N ARG A 210 -7.44 4.02 18.00
CA ARG A 210 -6.47 4.24 19.08
C ARG A 210 -5.09 4.64 18.56
N VAL A 211 -5.04 5.54 17.58
CA VAL A 211 -3.81 6.05 16.97
C VAL A 211 -3.70 7.54 17.16
N ARG A 212 -2.51 8.01 17.48
CA ARG A 212 -2.19 9.44 17.66
C ARG A 212 -0.83 9.80 17.05
N VAL A 213 -0.68 11.09 16.77
CA VAL A 213 0.58 11.74 16.41
C VAL A 213 0.73 13.01 17.25
N SER A 214 1.95 13.31 17.69
CA SER A 214 2.22 14.57 18.38
C SER A 214 2.09 15.76 17.42
N ARG A 215 1.60 16.91 17.88
CA ARG A 215 1.68 18.16 17.12
C ARG A 215 3.13 18.55 16.85
N PRO A 216 3.44 19.22 15.74
CA PRO A 216 4.77 19.81 15.53
C PRO A 216 5.06 20.82 16.64
N ARG A 217 6.33 20.90 17.05
CA ARG A 217 6.76 21.96 17.96
C ARG A 217 6.72 23.30 17.22
N PRO A 218 6.24 24.37 17.85
CA PRO A 218 6.39 25.71 17.27
C PRO A 218 7.88 25.98 17.01
N PRO A 219 8.22 26.75 15.97
CA PRO A 219 9.59 27.16 15.75
C PRO A 219 10.12 27.89 16.99
N ALA A 220 11.35 27.58 17.39
CA ALA A 220 12.00 28.27 18.50
C ALA A 220 12.09 29.77 18.16
N GLY A 221 11.34 30.63 18.86
CA GLY A 221 11.31 32.08 18.65
C GLY A 221 9.95 32.69 18.27
N ALA A 222 8.86 31.93 18.24
CA ALA A 222 7.50 32.43 18.11
C ALA A 222 6.83 32.51 19.51
N ALA A 223 7.32 33.41 20.36
CA ALA A 223 6.69 33.81 21.60
C ALA A 223 6.60 35.34 21.63
#